data_abc2f671416c52043dc00f53121b1eab
#
_entry.id   abc2f671416c52043dc00f53121b1eab
#
_cell.length_a   1.000
_cell.length_b   1.000
_cell.length_c   1.000
_cell.angle_alpha   90.00
_cell.angle_beta   90.00
_cell.angle_gamma   90.00
#
_symmetry.space_group_name_H-M   'P 1'
#
loop_
_entity.id
_entity.type
_entity.pdbx_description
1 polymer ?
#
loop_
_entity_poly.entity_id
_entity_poly.type
_entity_poly.pdbx_seq_one_letter_code
_entity_poly.pdbx_strand_id
1 'polypeptide(L)'
;MRVRAPRHDEAEAVLAVIVARDTADIGRPDYLLQDVLEDWRAPGHDIERDVFVAVDDGAQIVGWADVDPRGARVAVHPDHERRGAGTLLRGAVEARMRELGYALRQEVIPANAGAVEHLRAAGYERTHVYERMRVALHGVPAPPDTPWRRFDLGTEAPAVHALIDTAFREIDGSSPLPYDVWLAEVAARSEPAFCLAIDGREGLAAAAVGERREDGVGYVARLAVAAHERGRGHARALLLALLDAFRGAGLTAAELGVAGTNAPATRLYESIGMALDFRSEVWELTAPRDDGGLR
;
A
#
# COMPACT_ATOMS: atom_id res chain seq x y z
N MET A 1 7.39 7.60 29.20
CA MET A 1 6.90 7.06 27.89
C MET A 1 6.99 5.54 27.90
N ARG A 2 5.99 4.82 27.40
CA ARG A 2 5.92 3.33 27.31
C ARG A 2 5.26 2.89 25.99
N VAL A 3 5.55 1.67 25.56
CA VAL A 3 4.88 1.03 24.41
C VAL A 3 3.97 -0.08 24.92
N ARG A 4 2.80 -0.22 24.32
CA ARG A 4 1.82 -1.28 24.57
C ARG A 4 0.98 -1.53 23.31
N ALA A 5 0.19 -2.59 23.31
CA ALA A 5 -0.87 -2.76 22.33
C ALA A 5 -1.96 -1.68 22.50
N PRO A 6 -2.61 -1.23 21.42
CA PRO A 6 -3.80 -0.39 21.52
C PRO A 6 -4.99 -1.19 22.05
N ARG A 7 -6.01 -0.49 22.56
CA ARG A 7 -7.33 -1.07 22.78
C ARG A 7 -8.20 -0.87 21.54
N HIS A 8 -9.20 -1.69 21.36
CA HIS A 8 -10.13 -1.59 20.21
C HIS A 8 -10.85 -0.23 20.13
N ASP A 9 -11.08 0.41 21.27
CA ASP A 9 -11.71 1.73 21.38
C ASP A 9 -10.74 2.89 21.16
N GLU A 10 -9.46 2.61 20.87
CA GLU A 10 -8.44 3.63 20.62
C GLU A 10 -8.15 3.88 19.13
N ALA A 11 -8.92 3.29 18.20
CA ALA A 11 -8.69 3.44 16.76
C ALA A 11 -8.66 4.92 16.30
N GLU A 12 -9.57 5.75 16.83
CA GLU A 12 -9.57 7.19 16.51
C GLU A 12 -8.33 7.92 17.06
N ALA A 13 -7.85 7.53 18.23
CA ALA A 13 -6.64 8.12 18.79
C ALA A 13 -5.38 7.70 18.03
N VAL A 14 -5.34 6.47 17.54
CA VAL A 14 -4.30 5.97 16.63
C VAL A 14 -4.35 6.74 15.32
N LEU A 15 -5.53 6.85 14.71
CA LEU A 15 -5.73 7.63 13.49
C LEU A 15 -5.25 9.08 13.64
N ALA A 16 -5.53 9.73 14.77
CA ALA A 16 -5.11 11.11 15.02
C ALA A 16 -3.59 11.28 14.92
N VAL A 17 -2.80 10.31 15.38
CA VAL A 17 -1.34 10.31 15.25
C VAL A 17 -0.92 10.15 13.78
N ILE A 18 -1.55 9.22 13.05
CA ILE A 18 -1.26 8.97 11.64
C ILE A 18 -1.59 10.20 10.80
N VAL A 19 -2.78 10.76 10.97
CA VAL A 19 -3.23 11.98 10.26
C VAL A 19 -2.31 13.17 10.53
N ALA A 20 -1.88 13.36 11.78
CA ALA A 20 -0.93 14.42 12.11
C ALA A 20 0.41 14.21 11.38
N ARG A 21 0.86 12.96 11.28
CA ARG A 21 2.08 12.60 10.57
C ARG A 21 1.95 12.79 9.07
N ASP A 22 0.89 12.26 8.46
CA ASP A 22 0.61 12.41 7.03
C ASP A 22 0.53 13.88 6.64
N THR A 23 -0.21 14.67 7.43
CA THR A 23 -0.36 16.11 7.17
C THR A 23 1.00 16.83 7.20
N ALA A 24 1.90 16.45 8.11
CA ALA A 24 3.23 17.02 8.17
C ALA A 24 4.13 16.56 6.99
N ASP A 25 3.98 15.33 6.53
CA ASP A 25 4.85 14.74 5.50
C ASP A 25 4.38 15.02 4.07
N ILE A 26 3.05 14.97 3.82
CA ILE A 26 2.47 15.08 2.48
C ILE A 26 1.38 16.15 2.36
N GLY A 27 1.12 16.92 3.43
CA GLY A 27 0.19 18.05 3.42
C GLY A 27 -1.29 17.69 3.57
N ARG A 28 -1.64 16.42 3.66
CA ARG A 28 -3.01 15.91 3.82
C ARG A 28 -3.03 14.55 4.51
N PRO A 29 -4.15 14.13 5.10
CA PRO A 29 -4.33 12.73 5.48
C PRO A 29 -4.25 11.80 4.25
N ASP A 30 -3.59 10.65 4.39
CA ASP A 30 -3.63 9.55 3.42
C ASP A 30 -4.29 8.30 4.00
N TYR A 31 -4.28 8.19 5.33
CA TYR A 31 -4.89 7.10 6.08
C TYR A 31 -6.23 7.52 6.69
N LEU A 32 -7.22 6.64 6.62
CA LEU A 32 -8.57 6.87 7.10
C LEU A 32 -8.92 5.92 8.25
N LEU A 33 -9.99 6.21 9.00
CA LEU A 33 -10.46 5.31 10.08
C LEU A 33 -10.82 3.92 9.54
N GLN A 34 -11.40 3.86 8.36
CA GLN A 34 -11.68 2.63 7.65
C GLN A 34 -10.41 1.78 7.50
N ASP A 35 -9.29 2.38 7.05
CA ASP A 35 -8.03 1.67 6.84
C ASP A 35 -7.51 1.07 8.16
N VAL A 36 -7.55 1.84 9.27
CA VAL A 36 -7.16 1.34 10.61
C VAL A 36 -8.01 0.13 11.01
N LEU A 37 -9.34 0.23 10.84
CA LEU A 37 -10.25 -0.83 11.26
C LEU A 37 -10.17 -2.07 10.38
N GLU A 38 -9.89 -1.91 9.09
CA GLU A 38 -9.71 -3.03 8.16
C GLU A 38 -8.39 -3.75 8.40
N ASP A 39 -7.29 -3.02 8.60
CA ASP A 39 -6.00 -3.60 8.95
C ASP A 39 -6.08 -4.39 10.26
N TRP A 40 -6.76 -3.86 11.28
CA TRP A 40 -6.97 -4.56 12.56
C TRP A 40 -7.83 -5.82 12.46
N ARG A 41 -8.64 -5.97 11.40
CA ARG A 41 -9.48 -7.13 11.12
C ARG A 41 -8.90 -8.06 10.06
N ALA A 42 -7.74 -7.72 9.50
CA ALA A 42 -7.14 -8.50 8.43
C ALA A 42 -6.88 -9.96 8.89
N PRO A 43 -7.11 -10.95 8.03
CA PRO A 43 -6.84 -12.34 8.36
C PRO A 43 -5.40 -12.55 8.80
N GLY A 44 -5.21 -13.17 9.97
CA GLY A 44 -3.89 -13.46 10.53
C GLY A 44 -3.21 -12.29 11.23
N HIS A 45 -3.85 -11.12 11.31
CA HIS A 45 -3.37 -9.96 12.08
C HIS A 45 -3.93 -9.99 13.50
N ASP A 46 -3.09 -9.76 14.50
CA ASP A 46 -3.41 -9.76 15.92
C ASP A 46 -3.10 -8.38 16.52
N ILE A 47 -4.13 -7.57 16.76
CA ILE A 47 -4.00 -6.22 17.32
C ILE A 47 -3.22 -6.18 18.65
N GLU A 48 -3.29 -7.25 19.45
CA GLU A 48 -2.59 -7.30 20.75
C GLU A 48 -1.08 -7.55 20.59
N ARG A 49 -0.65 -8.07 19.44
CA ARG A 49 0.73 -8.50 19.18
C ARG A 49 1.39 -7.77 18.02
N ASP A 50 0.60 -7.35 17.02
CA ASP A 50 1.12 -6.79 15.76
C ASP A 50 1.02 -5.26 15.73
N VAL A 51 0.18 -4.66 16.62
CA VAL A 51 0.02 -3.20 16.69
C VAL A 51 0.57 -2.65 18.00
N PHE A 52 1.29 -1.54 17.92
CA PHE A 52 1.94 -0.90 19.06
C PHE A 52 1.57 0.58 19.13
N VAL A 53 1.32 1.08 20.32
CA VAL A 53 1.18 2.53 20.58
C VAL A 53 2.20 2.98 21.60
N ALA A 54 2.86 4.10 21.31
CA ALA A 54 3.67 4.83 22.28
C ALA A 54 2.79 5.80 23.06
N VAL A 55 2.81 5.68 24.38
CA VAL A 55 2.00 6.50 25.30
C VAL A 55 2.92 7.35 26.16
N ASP A 56 2.63 8.63 26.26
CA ASP A 56 3.38 9.55 27.12
C ASP A 56 2.99 9.42 28.62
N ASP A 57 3.57 10.25 29.47
CA ASP A 57 3.31 10.21 30.91
C ASP A 57 1.91 10.74 31.27
N GLY A 58 1.26 11.48 30.37
CA GLY A 58 -0.14 11.91 30.44
C GLY A 58 -1.16 10.89 29.91
N ALA A 59 -0.71 9.70 29.54
CA ALA A 59 -1.49 8.63 28.93
C ALA A 59 -2.03 8.95 27.51
N GLN A 60 -1.50 9.98 26.83
CA GLN A 60 -1.81 10.29 25.45
C GLN A 60 -1.06 9.35 24.50
N ILE A 61 -1.73 8.85 23.46
CA ILE A 61 -1.07 8.15 22.35
C ILE A 61 -0.34 9.19 21.51
N VAL A 62 0.98 9.04 21.39
CA VAL A 62 1.88 9.96 20.69
C VAL A 62 2.66 9.28 19.55
N GLY A 63 2.49 7.99 19.39
CA GLY A 63 3.07 7.22 18.31
C GLY A 63 2.32 5.91 18.11
N TRP A 64 2.41 5.40 16.89
CA TRP A 64 1.80 4.16 16.46
C TRP A 64 2.76 3.37 15.59
N ALA A 65 2.64 2.06 15.61
CA ALA A 65 3.30 1.17 14.69
C ALA A 65 2.44 -0.07 14.43
N ASP A 66 2.57 -0.64 13.25
CA ASP A 66 1.86 -1.83 12.78
C ASP A 66 2.82 -2.74 12.01
N VAL A 67 2.67 -4.06 12.19
CA VAL A 67 3.49 -5.09 11.54
C VAL A 67 2.60 -5.98 10.70
N ASP A 68 2.90 -6.06 9.42
CA ASP A 68 2.29 -7.00 8.48
C ASP A 68 3.36 -7.81 7.72
N PRO A 69 3.03 -8.81 6.88
CA PRO A 69 4.00 -9.57 6.10
C PRO A 69 4.85 -8.73 5.13
N ARG A 70 4.43 -7.52 4.80
CA ARG A 70 5.14 -6.59 3.89
C ARG A 70 6.21 -5.80 4.64
N GLY A 71 6.04 -5.60 5.95
CA GLY A 71 6.95 -4.85 6.80
C GLY A 71 6.26 -4.17 7.96
N ALA A 72 6.86 -3.11 8.48
CA ALA A 72 6.27 -2.29 9.54
C ALA A 72 6.04 -0.86 9.05
N ARG A 73 4.97 -0.25 9.55
CA ARG A 73 4.70 1.19 9.46
C ARG A 73 4.86 1.79 10.85
N VAL A 74 5.53 2.92 10.93
CA VAL A 74 5.77 3.62 12.21
C VAL A 74 5.47 5.09 12.03
N ALA A 75 4.58 5.64 12.85
CA ALA A 75 4.26 7.06 12.91
C ALA A 75 4.48 7.60 14.31
N VAL A 76 5.11 8.77 14.41
CA VAL A 76 5.21 9.56 15.65
C VAL A 76 4.58 10.91 15.39
N HIS A 77 3.72 11.35 16.30
CA HIS A 77 3.10 12.67 16.22
C HIS A 77 4.19 13.75 16.13
N PRO A 78 4.10 14.71 15.19
CA PRO A 78 5.18 15.70 14.97
C PRO A 78 5.60 16.45 16.24
N ASP A 79 4.66 16.84 17.09
CA ASP A 79 4.94 17.56 18.33
C ASP A 79 5.63 16.71 19.41
N HIS A 80 5.72 15.39 19.19
CA HIS A 80 6.30 14.43 20.13
C HIS A 80 7.57 13.76 19.61
N GLU A 81 8.13 14.26 18.51
CA GLU A 81 9.41 13.81 17.98
C GLU A 81 10.57 14.02 18.95
N ARG A 82 11.66 13.27 18.74
CA ARG A 82 12.92 13.35 19.53
C ARG A 82 12.74 13.12 21.03
N ARG A 83 11.62 12.51 21.43
CA ARG A 83 11.36 12.14 22.85
C ARG A 83 11.48 10.63 23.09
N GLY A 84 12.02 9.87 22.12
CA GLY A 84 12.29 8.44 22.24
C GLY A 84 11.15 7.52 21.72
N ALA A 85 9.97 8.05 21.33
CA ALA A 85 8.86 7.24 20.84
C ALA A 85 9.26 6.38 19.65
N GLY A 86 9.90 6.95 18.62
CA GLY A 86 10.34 6.23 17.43
C GLY A 86 11.32 5.09 17.74
N THR A 87 12.24 5.30 18.69
CA THR A 87 13.19 4.24 19.12
C THR A 87 12.47 3.08 19.80
N LEU A 88 11.51 3.38 20.67
CA LEU A 88 10.73 2.35 21.38
C LEU A 88 9.85 1.56 20.40
N LEU A 89 9.15 2.25 19.49
CA LEU A 89 8.30 1.62 18.48
C LEU A 89 9.13 0.77 17.51
N ARG A 90 10.26 1.28 17.00
CA ARG A 90 11.17 0.51 16.16
C ARG A 90 11.62 -0.77 16.87
N GLY A 91 12.03 -0.69 18.13
CA GLY A 91 12.42 -1.88 18.90
C GLY A 91 11.28 -2.90 19.03
N ALA A 92 10.04 -2.44 19.23
CA ALA A 92 8.87 -3.32 19.33
C ALA A 92 8.57 -4.03 18.00
N VAL A 93 8.51 -3.28 16.88
CA VAL A 93 8.25 -3.89 15.57
C VAL A 93 9.37 -4.82 15.12
N GLU A 94 10.65 -4.49 15.39
CA GLU A 94 11.77 -5.37 15.08
C GLU A 94 11.70 -6.69 15.86
N ALA A 95 11.34 -6.63 17.14
CA ALA A 95 11.17 -7.84 17.96
C ALA A 95 10.04 -8.72 17.40
N ARG A 96 8.90 -8.10 17.05
CA ARG A 96 7.76 -8.83 16.51
C ARG A 96 8.05 -9.43 15.12
N MET A 97 8.68 -8.68 14.23
CA MET A 97 9.05 -9.18 12.90
C MET A 97 10.03 -10.36 12.99
N ARG A 98 10.99 -10.32 13.93
CA ARG A 98 11.89 -11.47 14.18
C ARG A 98 11.13 -12.70 14.68
N GLU A 99 10.15 -12.50 15.59
CA GLU A 99 9.29 -13.59 16.09
C GLU A 99 8.50 -14.26 14.95
N LEU A 100 7.99 -13.44 14.00
CA LEU A 100 7.25 -13.90 12.83
C LEU A 100 8.13 -14.45 11.69
N GLY A 101 9.44 -14.28 11.78
CA GLY A 101 10.38 -14.63 10.71
C GLY A 101 10.30 -13.72 9.48
N TYR A 102 9.79 -12.50 9.66
CA TYR A 102 9.71 -11.51 8.59
C TYR A 102 11.01 -10.75 8.40
N ALA A 103 11.26 -10.26 7.18
CA ALA A 103 12.34 -9.33 6.93
C ALA A 103 12.11 -8.02 7.69
N LEU A 104 13.16 -7.45 8.28
CA LEU A 104 13.07 -6.20 9.04
C LEU A 104 12.95 -5.01 8.09
N ARG A 105 11.73 -4.75 7.64
CA ARG A 105 11.38 -3.68 6.69
C ARG A 105 10.52 -2.63 7.37
N GLN A 106 10.78 -1.36 7.04
CA GLN A 106 9.92 -0.25 7.44
C GLN A 106 9.66 0.66 6.25
N GLU A 107 8.41 1.09 6.11
CA GLU A 107 8.03 2.09 5.13
C GLU A 107 8.08 3.49 5.77
N VAL A 108 8.62 4.46 5.03
CA VAL A 108 8.72 5.85 5.48
C VAL A 108 8.49 6.81 4.30
N ILE A 109 7.85 7.93 4.59
CA ILE A 109 7.76 9.05 3.64
C ILE A 109 9.06 9.85 3.72
N PRO A 110 9.80 10.07 2.59
CA PRO A 110 11.11 10.76 2.62
C PRO A 110 11.08 12.17 3.17
N ALA A 111 9.94 12.86 3.12
CA ALA A 111 9.75 14.18 3.72
C ALA A 111 9.95 14.14 5.24
N ASN A 112 9.74 12.99 5.89
CA ASN A 112 10.11 12.76 7.29
C ASN A 112 11.61 12.48 7.41
N ALA A 113 12.42 13.52 7.27
CA ALA A 113 13.88 13.41 7.35
C ALA A 113 14.36 12.82 8.70
N GLY A 114 13.62 13.08 9.78
CA GLY A 114 13.94 12.53 11.10
C GLY A 114 13.78 11.02 11.18
N ALA A 115 12.74 10.47 10.57
CA ALA A 115 12.53 9.02 10.49
C ALA A 115 13.58 8.36 9.58
N VAL A 116 13.88 8.96 8.43
CA VAL A 116 14.93 8.49 7.52
C VAL A 116 16.29 8.43 8.20
N GLU A 117 16.68 9.50 8.92
CA GLU A 117 17.92 9.54 9.69
C GLU A 117 17.95 8.49 10.80
N HIS A 118 16.80 8.30 11.48
CA HIS A 118 16.66 7.30 12.54
C HIS A 118 16.85 5.86 12.03
N LEU A 119 16.27 5.53 10.87
CA LEU A 119 16.43 4.22 10.23
C LEU A 119 17.90 4.02 9.76
N ARG A 120 18.47 5.03 9.10
CA ARG A 120 19.88 4.98 8.66
C ARG A 120 20.84 4.80 9.83
N ALA A 121 20.66 5.52 10.92
CA ALA A 121 21.48 5.37 12.13
C ALA A 121 21.34 3.99 12.79
N ALA A 122 20.22 3.32 12.56
CA ALA A 122 19.99 1.95 13.02
C ALA A 122 20.53 0.87 12.05
N GLY A 123 21.18 1.27 10.95
CA GLY A 123 21.76 0.35 9.97
C GLY A 123 20.81 -0.12 8.87
N TYR A 124 19.63 0.48 8.76
CA TYR A 124 18.72 0.21 7.63
C TYR A 124 19.26 0.84 6.35
N GLU A 125 19.05 0.15 5.24
CA GLU A 125 19.35 0.62 3.89
C GLU A 125 18.06 0.72 3.09
N ARG A 126 17.96 1.75 2.23
CA ARG A 126 16.82 1.91 1.35
C ARG A 126 16.87 0.86 0.23
N THR A 127 15.83 0.05 0.12
CA THR A 127 15.75 -1.02 -0.87
C THR A 127 14.79 -0.68 -2.01
N HIS A 128 13.65 -0.06 -1.72
CA HIS A 128 12.64 0.22 -2.74
C HIS A 128 12.07 1.64 -2.57
N VAL A 129 11.52 2.16 -3.66
CA VAL A 129 10.76 3.41 -3.70
C VAL A 129 9.44 3.12 -4.38
N TYR A 130 8.36 3.59 -3.78
CA TYR A 130 7.03 3.57 -4.39
C TYR A 130 6.58 5.01 -4.65
N GLU A 131 5.87 5.19 -5.76
CA GLU A 131 5.28 6.46 -6.15
C GLU A 131 3.78 6.37 -6.04
N ARG A 132 3.16 7.28 -5.28
CA ARG A 132 1.73 7.51 -5.30
C ARG A 132 1.45 8.46 -6.45
N MET A 133 0.61 8.03 -7.39
CA MET A 133 0.17 8.88 -8.49
C MET A 133 -1.31 9.20 -8.35
N ARG A 134 -1.70 10.41 -8.73
CA ARG A 134 -3.06 10.92 -8.58
C ARG A 134 -3.53 11.64 -9.83
N VAL A 135 -4.85 11.58 -10.10
CA VAL A 135 -5.50 12.32 -11.17
C VAL A 135 -6.90 12.79 -10.74
N ALA A 136 -7.30 13.98 -11.18
CA ALA A 136 -8.69 14.44 -11.09
C ALA A 136 -9.51 13.80 -12.21
N LEU A 137 -10.60 13.13 -11.87
CA LEU A 137 -11.37 12.32 -12.84
C LEU A 137 -12.06 13.13 -13.93
N HIS A 138 -12.35 14.42 -13.70
CA HIS A 138 -12.98 15.29 -14.70
C HIS A 138 -12.12 15.52 -15.95
N GLY A 139 -10.78 15.37 -15.85
CA GLY A 139 -9.83 15.56 -16.96
C GLY A 139 -9.41 14.27 -17.67
N VAL A 140 -9.89 13.11 -17.19
CA VAL A 140 -9.48 11.82 -17.75
C VAL A 140 -10.21 11.56 -19.09
N PRO A 141 -9.47 11.12 -20.14
CA PRO A 141 -10.08 10.72 -21.40
C PRO A 141 -11.11 9.60 -21.25
N ALA A 142 -12.09 9.55 -22.17
CA ALA A 142 -12.99 8.41 -22.24
C ALA A 142 -12.25 7.11 -22.57
N PRO A 143 -12.73 5.95 -22.09
CA PRO A 143 -12.16 4.67 -22.44
C PRO A 143 -12.26 4.41 -23.96
N PRO A 144 -11.26 3.75 -24.58
CA PRO A 144 -11.35 3.36 -25.98
C PRO A 144 -12.43 2.26 -26.16
N ASP A 145 -12.86 2.09 -27.41
CA ASP A 145 -13.76 1.00 -27.79
C ASP A 145 -12.99 -0.34 -27.85
N THR A 146 -12.59 -0.79 -26.66
CA THR A 146 -11.91 -2.08 -26.46
C THR A 146 -12.84 -2.97 -25.66
N PRO A 147 -13.08 -4.21 -26.06
CA PRO A 147 -13.99 -5.09 -25.36
C PRO A 147 -13.41 -5.43 -23.97
N TRP A 148 -13.96 -4.81 -22.95
CA TRP A 148 -13.75 -5.15 -21.55
C TRP A 148 -15.09 -5.54 -20.92
N ARG A 149 -15.04 -6.31 -19.85
CA ARG A 149 -16.21 -6.73 -19.09
C ARG A 149 -15.95 -6.64 -17.60
N ARG A 150 -17.02 -6.71 -16.82
CA ARG A 150 -16.89 -6.97 -15.39
C ARG A 150 -16.62 -8.46 -15.18
N PHE A 151 -15.86 -8.78 -14.15
CA PHE A 151 -15.70 -10.17 -13.71
C PHE A 151 -16.33 -10.37 -12.33
N ASP A 152 -16.73 -11.60 -12.06
CA ASP A 152 -17.35 -12.02 -10.80
C ASP A 152 -16.30 -12.64 -9.89
N LEU A 153 -16.09 -12.03 -8.71
CA LEU A 153 -15.16 -12.55 -7.71
C LEU A 153 -15.53 -13.95 -7.21
N GLY A 154 -16.83 -14.31 -7.19
CA GLY A 154 -17.27 -15.61 -6.74
C GLY A 154 -16.84 -16.77 -7.66
N THR A 155 -16.69 -16.52 -8.94
CA THR A 155 -16.39 -17.55 -9.95
C THR A 155 -15.02 -17.37 -10.63
N GLU A 156 -14.54 -16.15 -10.79
CA GLU A 156 -13.34 -15.84 -11.58
C GLU A 156 -12.12 -15.45 -10.72
N ALA A 157 -12.29 -15.26 -9.41
CA ALA A 157 -11.22 -14.87 -8.51
C ALA A 157 -9.93 -15.71 -8.65
N PRO A 158 -9.96 -17.06 -8.79
CA PRO A 158 -8.73 -17.83 -8.96
C PRO A 158 -7.95 -17.47 -10.24
N ALA A 159 -8.64 -17.25 -11.36
CA ALA A 159 -8.01 -16.88 -12.62
C ALA A 159 -7.44 -15.45 -12.58
N VAL A 160 -8.18 -14.52 -11.97
CA VAL A 160 -7.74 -13.14 -11.80
C VAL A 160 -6.53 -13.06 -10.87
N HIS A 161 -6.55 -13.77 -9.74
CA HIS A 161 -5.42 -13.85 -8.83
C HIS A 161 -4.17 -14.42 -9.52
N ALA A 162 -4.31 -15.52 -10.25
CA ALA A 162 -3.18 -16.14 -10.96
C ALA A 162 -2.54 -15.17 -11.98
N LEU A 163 -3.35 -14.40 -12.71
CA LEU A 163 -2.85 -13.37 -13.62
C LEU A 163 -2.11 -12.26 -12.86
N ILE A 164 -2.69 -11.73 -11.79
CA ILE A 164 -2.11 -10.66 -10.98
C ILE A 164 -0.80 -11.15 -10.32
N ASP A 165 -0.83 -12.30 -9.66
CA ASP A 165 0.33 -12.90 -9.00
C ASP A 165 1.49 -13.10 -9.98
N THR A 166 1.21 -13.67 -11.16
CA THR A 166 2.23 -13.85 -12.20
C THR A 166 2.83 -12.52 -12.66
N ALA A 167 1.99 -11.52 -12.94
CA ALA A 167 2.45 -10.22 -13.42
C ALA A 167 3.24 -9.45 -12.35
N PHE A 168 2.84 -9.55 -11.10
CA PHE A 168 3.47 -8.83 -9.99
C PHE A 168 4.80 -9.47 -9.55
N ARG A 169 4.99 -10.79 -9.70
CA ARG A 169 6.29 -11.45 -9.43
C ARG A 169 7.43 -10.94 -10.32
N GLU A 170 7.11 -10.33 -11.45
CA GLU A 170 8.11 -9.72 -12.33
C GLU A 170 8.54 -8.31 -11.87
N ILE A 171 7.84 -7.71 -10.90
CA ILE A 171 8.11 -6.38 -10.38
C ILE A 171 9.02 -6.50 -9.17
N ASP A 172 10.19 -5.88 -9.23
CA ASP A 172 11.13 -5.83 -8.10
C ASP A 172 10.48 -5.13 -6.90
N GLY A 173 10.65 -5.72 -5.72
CA GLY A 173 10.02 -5.25 -4.47
C GLY A 173 8.54 -5.65 -4.31
N SER A 174 7.91 -6.28 -5.28
CA SER A 174 6.55 -6.79 -5.13
C SER A 174 6.51 -7.98 -4.17
N SER A 175 5.51 -8.00 -3.31
CA SER A 175 5.21 -9.14 -2.43
C SER A 175 3.83 -9.69 -2.81
N PRO A 176 3.76 -10.69 -3.70
CA PRO A 176 2.51 -11.33 -4.05
C PRO A 176 1.83 -11.91 -2.82
N LEU A 177 0.52 -11.73 -2.72
CA LEU A 177 -0.27 -12.23 -1.59
C LEU A 177 -0.76 -13.65 -1.86
N PRO A 178 -0.81 -14.53 -0.84
CA PRO A 178 -1.55 -15.78 -0.92
C PRO A 178 -3.00 -15.55 -1.37
N TYR A 179 -3.55 -16.52 -2.09
CA TYR A 179 -4.89 -16.36 -2.70
C TYR A 179 -5.99 -16.00 -1.70
N ASP A 180 -6.02 -16.65 -0.57
CA ASP A 180 -7.01 -16.43 0.50
C ASP A 180 -6.90 -15.04 1.12
N VAL A 181 -5.69 -14.55 1.33
CA VAL A 181 -5.43 -13.18 1.83
C VAL A 181 -5.85 -12.14 0.79
N TRP A 182 -5.42 -12.32 -0.46
CA TRP A 182 -5.79 -11.44 -1.57
C TRP A 182 -7.30 -11.39 -1.78
N LEU A 183 -7.99 -12.56 -1.76
CA LEU A 183 -9.44 -12.62 -1.93
C LEU A 183 -10.17 -11.90 -0.81
N ALA A 184 -9.72 -12.06 0.43
CA ALA A 184 -10.31 -11.36 1.58
C ALA A 184 -10.16 -9.84 1.47
N GLU A 185 -8.95 -9.35 1.09
CA GLU A 185 -8.73 -7.91 0.87
C GLU A 185 -9.64 -7.36 -0.23
N VAL A 186 -9.68 -8.03 -1.39
CA VAL A 186 -10.49 -7.56 -2.53
C VAL A 186 -11.99 -7.61 -2.20
N ALA A 187 -12.46 -8.67 -1.56
CA ALA A 187 -13.86 -8.80 -1.19
C ALA A 187 -14.32 -7.76 -0.15
N ALA A 188 -13.40 -7.33 0.73
CA ALA A 188 -13.70 -6.31 1.73
C ALA A 188 -13.75 -4.89 1.14
N ARG A 189 -12.93 -4.59 0.13
CA ARG A 189 -12.66 -3.21 -0.35
C ARG A 189 -13.19 -2.90 -1.74
N SER A 190 -13.45 -3.91 -2.57
CA SER A 190 -13.81 -3.72 -3.98
C SER A 190 -15.29 -3.90 -4.24
N GLU A 191 -15.84 -3.00 -5.05
CA GLU A 191 -17.20 -3.13 -5.57
C GLU A 191 -17.20 -3.89 -6.90
N PRO A 192 -18.25 -4.68 -7.23
CA PRO A 192 -18.34 -5.37 -8.54
C PRO A 192 -18.20 -4.43 -9.74
N ALA A 193 -18.57 -3.15 -9.57
CA ALA A 193 -18.44 -2.13 -10.61
C ALA A 193 -16.98 -1.82 -10.97
N PHE A 194 -16.04 -2.12 -10.08
CA PHE A 194 -14.61 -1.82 -10.21
C PHE A 194 -13.75 -3.07 -10.45
N CYS A 195 -14.38 -4.21 -10.73
CA CYS A 195 -13.73 -5.45 -11.08
C CYS A 195 -13.83 -5.68 -12.60
N LEU A 196 -12.78 -5.32 -13.34
CA LEU A 196 -12.78 -5.30 -14.81
C LEU A 196 -11.77 -6.27 -15.40
N ALA A 197 -12.13 -6.91 -16.53
CA ALA A 197 -11.25 -7.82 -17.26
C ALA A 197 -11.35 -7.65 -18.77
N ILE A 198 -10.32 -8.07 -19.47
CA ILE A 198 -10.29 -8.31 -20.92
C ILE A 198 -9.97 -9.78 -21.15
N ASP A 199 -10.81 -10.45 -21.94
CA ASP A 199 -10.57 -11.84 -22.34
C ASP A 199 -9.53 -11.90 -23.47
N GLY A 200 -8.62 -12.84 -23.37
CA GLY A 200 -7.65 -13.18 -24.40
C GLY A 200 -7.99 -14.50 -25.10
N ARG A 201 -7.11 -14.94 -25.97
CA ARG A 201 -7.29 -16.23 -26.66
C ARG A 201 -7.07 -17.44 -25.75
N GLU A 202 -6.25 -17.30 -24.74
CA GLU A 202 -5.80 -18.37 -23.85
C GLU A 202 -6.17 -18.08 -22.37
N GLY A 203 -7.29 -17.39 -22.13
CA GLY A 203 -7.74 -16.98 -20.80
C GLY A 203 -7.80 -15.46 -20.66
N LEU A 204 -7.59 -14.93 -19.46
CA LEU A 204 -7.61 -13.49 -19.21
C LEU A 204 -6.39 -12.81 -19.84
N ALA A 205 -6.60 -11.82 -20.71
CA ALA A 205 -5.55 -10.95 -21.23
C ALA A 205 -5.11 -9.89 -20.21
N ALA A 206 -6.09 -9.34 -19.47
CA ALA A 206 -5.82 -8.31 -18.47
C ALA A 206 -6.93 -8.27 -17.40
N ALA A 207 -6.59 -7.79 -16.20
CA ALA A 207 -7.53 -7.53 -15.12
C ALA A 207 -7.17 -6.25 -14.38
N ALA A 208 -8.21 -5.54 -13.90
CA ALA A 208 -8.09 -4.38 -13.03
C ALA A 208 -9.06 -4.50 -11.86
N VAL A 209 -8.59 -4.14 -10.67
CA VAL A 209 -9.39 -4.10 -9.44
C VAL A 209 -9.27 -2.70 -8.86
N GLY A 210 -10.41 -2.09 -8.61
CA GLY A 210 -10.50 -0.78 -7.99
C GLY A 210 -11.22 -0.83 -6.65
N GLU A 211 -10.99 0.17 -5.83
CA GLU A 211 -11.57 0.33 -4.51
C GLU A 211 -12.13 1.75 -4.38
N ARG A 212 -13.19 1.89 -3.58
CA ARG A 212 -13.70 3.20 -3.16
C ARG A 212 -13.15 3.54 -1.79
N ARG A 213 -12.52 4.69 -1.66
CA ARG A 213 -12.14 5.24 -0.36
C ARG A 213 -13.25 6.15 0.19
N GLU A 214 -13.35 6.24 1.52
CA GLU A 214 -14.37 7.06 2.20
C GLU A 214 -14.25 8.56 1.89
N ASP A 215 -13.04 9.03 1.50
CA ASP A 215 -12.79 10.42 1.08
C ASP A 215 -13.27 10.75 -0.33
N GLY A 216 -13.96 9.83 -1.01
CA GLY A 216 -14.45 10.02 -2.37
C GLY A 216 -13.39 9.86 -3.46
N VAL A 217 -12.28 9.23 -3.13
CA VAL A 217 -11.20 8.88 -4.07
C VAL A 217 -11.33 7.41 -4.50
N GLY A 218 -11.14 7.14 -5.79
CA GLY A 218 -10.99 5.78 -6.31
C GLY A 218 -9.54 5.33 -6.19
N TYR A 219 -9.30 4.13 -5.72
CA TYR A 219 -7.96 3.56 -5.67
C TYR A 219 -7.83 2.40 -6.65
N VAL A 220 -6.86 2.48 -7.57
CA VAL A 220 -6.54 1.38 -8.50
C VAL A 220 -5.64 0.40 -7.76
N ALA A 221 -6.26 -0.60 -7.13
CA ALA A 221 -5.56 -1.54 -6.27
C ALA A 221 -4.70 -2.52 -7.06
N ARG A 222 -5.19 -2.97 -8.21
CA ARG A 222 -4.47 -3.91 -9.08
C ARG A 222 -4.74 -3.60 -10.55
N LEU A 223 -3.69 -3.69 -11.36
CA LEU A 223 -3.76 -3.65 -12.84
C LEU A 223 -2.71 -4.59 -13.39
N ALA A 224 -3.13 -5.64 -14.06
CA ALA A 224 -2.24 -6.67 -14.58
C ALA A 224 -2.57 -7.00 -16.04
N VAL A 225 -1.54 -7.32 -16.84
CA VAL A 225 -1.65 -7.79 -18.22
C VAL A 225 -0.78 -9.02 -18.39
N ALA A 226 -1.34 -10.09 -18.96
CA ALA A 226 -0.62 -11.31 -19.28
C ALA A 226 0.59 -10.99 -20.19
N ALA A 227 1.73 -11.62 -19.92
CA ALA A 227 2.99 -11.28 -20.59
C ALA A 227 2.88 -11.31 -22.13
N HIS A 228 2.23 -12.34 -22.67
CA HIS A 228 2.02 -12.52 -24.12
C HIS A 228 0.97 -11.57 -24.74
N GLU A 229 0.22 -10.83 -23.92
CA GLU A 229 -0.79 -9.84 -24.33
C GLU A 229 -0.30 -8.38 -24.13
N ARG A 230 0.91 -8.17 -23.66
CA ARG A 230 1.48 -6.84 -23.47
C ARG A 230 1.72 -6.14 -24.81
N GLY A 231 1.79 -4.82 -24.78
CA GLY A 231 1.99 -3.98 -25.98
C GLY A 231 0.74 -3.77 -26.84
N ARG A 232 -0.40 -4.36 -26.48
CA ARG A 232 -1.67 -4.28 -27.23
C ARG A 232 -2.65 -3.22 -26.71
N GLY A 233 -2.24 -2.42 -25.73
CA GLY A 233 -3.07 -1.34 -25.18
C GLY A 233 -4.05 -1.78 -24.07
N HIS A 234 -4.08 -3.05 -23.65
CA HIS A 234 -5.02 -3.56 -22.65
C HIS A 234 -4.94 -2.82 -21.31
N ALA A 235 -3.72 -2.55 -20.80
CA ALA A 235 -3.57 -1.81 -19.55
C ALA A 235 -4.21 -0.41 -19.63
N ARG A 236 -3.97 0.31 -20.73
CA ARG A 236 -4.56 1.64 -20.95
C ARG A 236 -6.08 1.57 -21.04
N ALA A 237 -6.62 0.59 -21.77
CA ALA A 237 -8.05 0.41 -21.93
C ALA A 237 -8.75 0.12 -20.59
N LEU A 238 -8.23 -0.83 -19.81
CA LEU A 238 -8.79 -1.16 -18.49
C LEU A 238 -8.65 -0.02 -17.48
N LEU A 239 -7.51 0.65 -17.48
CA LEU A 239 -7.32 1.78 -16.57
C LEU A 239 -8.32 2.89 -16.86
N LEU A 240 -8.48 3.29 -18.13
CA LEU A 240 -9.45 4.31 -18.51
C LEU A 240 -10.89 3.86 -18.22
N ALA A 241 -11.23 2.58 -18.45
CA ALA A 241 -12.55 2.04 -18.10
C ALA A 241 -12.81 2.07 -16.59
N LEU A 242 -11.80 1.75 -15.78
CA LEU A 242 -11.92 1.81 -14.33
C LEU A 242 -12.07 3.26 -13.81
N LEU A 243 -11.28 4.19 -14.36
CA LEU A 243 -11.40 5.61 -14.03
C LEU A 243 -12.77 6.20 -14.45
N ASP A 244 -13.33 5.72 -15.57
CA ASP A 244 -14.67 6.07 -15.99
C ASP A 244 -15.73 5.49 -15.04
N ALA A 245 -15.57 4.25 -14.59
CA ALA A 245 -16.43 3.64 -13.58
C ALA A 245 -16.39 4.41 -12.25
N PHE A 246 -15.21 4.84 -11.80
CA PHE A 246 -15.07 5.70 -10.63
C PHE A 246 -15.82 7.02 -10.81
N ARG A 247 -15.66 7.69 -11.95
CA ARG A 247 -16.39 8.92 -12.28
C ARG A 247 -17.90 8.70 -12.30
N GLY A 248 -18.38 7.60 -12.91
CA GLY A 248 -19.78 7.21 -12.92
C GLY A 248 -20.36 6.92 -11.53
N ALA A 249 -19.51 6.51 -10.59
CA ALA A 249 -19.86 6.30 -9.19
C ALA A 249 -19.78 7.58 -8.34
N GLY A 250 -19.51 8.75 -8.97
CA GLY A 250 -19.46 10.05 -8.29
C GLY A 250 -18.15 10.37 -7.60
N LEU A 251 -17.08 9.58 -7.82
CA LEU A 251 -15.75 9.88 -7.29
C LEU A 251 -15.12 11.04 -8.07
N THR A 252 -14.28 11.83 -7.40
CA THR A 252 -13.71 13.07 -7.98
C THR A 252 -12.26 12.94 -8.40
N ALA A 253 -11.54 12.01 -7.79
CA ALA A 253 -10.13 11.74 -8.08
C ALA A 253 -9.87 10.22 -8.07
N ALA A 254 -8.73 9.83 -8.63
CA ALA A 254 -8.21 8.47 -8.53
C ALA A 254 -6.73 8.47 -8.18
N GLU A 255 -6.31 7.45 -7.46
CA GLU A 255 -4.94 7.21 -7.02
C GLU A 255 -4.50 5.78 -7.32
N LEU A 256 -3.20 5.60 -7.39
CA LEU A 256 -2.55 4.29 -7.41
C LEU A 256 -1.13 4.37 -6.84
N GLY A 257 -0.62 3.21 -6.42
CA GLY A 257 0.78 3.03 -6.09
C GLY A 257 1.53 2.33 -7.23
N VAL A 258 2.75 2.76 -7.52
CA VAL A 258 3.62 2.13 -8.50
C VAL A 258 5.05 2.02 -7.99
N ALA A 259 5.72 0.89 -8.24
CA ALA A 259 7.14 0.76 -7.94
C ALA A 259 7.96 1.75 -8.79
N GLY A 260 8.85 2.51 -8.19
CA GLY A 260 9.67 3.52 -8.89
C GLY A 260 10.57 2.94 -9.99
N THR A 261 10.79 1.62 -9.96
CA THR A 261 11.50 0.87 -11.03
C THR A 261 10.60 0.50 -12.22
N ASN A 262 9.26 0.61 -12.09
CA ASN A 262 8.30 0.24 -13.14
C ASN A 262 8.04 1.39 -14.13
N ALA A 263 9.09 1.81 -14.84
CA ALA A 263 9.01 2.91 -15.81
C ALA A 263 7.94 2.71 -16.91
N PRO A 264 7.64 1.50 -17.40
CA PRO A 264 6.53 1.32 -18.36
C PRO A 264 5.17 1.70 -17.77
N ALA A 265 4.88 1.33 -16.52
CA ALA A 265 3.64 1.67 -15.85
C ALA A 265 3.56 3.18 -15.55
N THR A 266 4.63 3.78 -15.04
CA THR A 266 4.69 5.23 -14.78
C THR A 266 4.38 6.04 -16.05
N ARG A 267 5.00 5.69 -17.19
CA ARG A 267 4.70 6.35 -18.48
C ARG A 267 3.23 6.18 -18.91
N LEU A 268 2.64 5.02 -18.66
CA LEU A 268 1.22 4.80 -18.93
C LEU A 268 0.37 5.78 -18.10
N TYR A 269 0.63 5.87 -16.81
CA TYR A 269 -0.13 6.71 -15.89
C TYR A 269 0.01 8.21 -16.22
N GLU A 270 1.23 8.67 -16.48
CA GLU A 270 1.49 10.03 -16.94
C GLU A 270 0.75 10.35 -18.26
N SER A 271 0.68 9.38 -19.19
CA SER A 271 0.01 9.55 -20.48
C SER A 271 -1.49 9.77 -20.41
N ILE A 272 -2.11 9.48 -19.27
CA ILE A 272 -3.54 9.72 -19.01
C ILE A 272 -3.78 10.89 -18.03
N GLY A 273 -2.71 11.60 -17.67
CA GLY A 273 -2.78 12.80 -16.83
C GLY A 273 -2.58 12.56 -15.34
N MET A 274 -2.19 11.34 -14.91
CA MET A 274 -1.77 11.14 -13.53
C MET A 274 -0.45 11.85 -13.26
N ALA A 275 -0.32 12.47 -12.11
CA ALA A 275 0.89 13.12 -11.64
C ALA A 275 1.38 12.46 -10.34
N LEU A 276 2.68 12.59 -10.09
CA LEU A 276 3.24 12.20 -8.80
C LEU A 276 2.62 13.03 -7.69
N ASP A 277 2.08 12.37 -6.69
CA ASP A 277 1.53 12.98 -5.47
C ASP A 277 2.60 12.97 -4.37
N PHE A 278 3.05 11.79 -3.98
CA PHE A 278 4.17 11.63 -3.05
C PHE A 278 4.95 10.34 -3.32
N ARG A 279 6.06 10.15 -2.61
CA ARG A 279 6.84 8.93 -2.59
C ARG A 279 6.87 8.33 -1.21
N SER A 280 6.90 7.00 -1.15
CA SER A 280 7.32 6.26 0.04
C SER A 280 8.56 5.44 -0.25
N GLU A 281 9.35 5.18 0.78
CA GLU A 281 10.57 4.39 0.71
C GLU A 281 10.48 3.21 1.65
N VAL A 282 10.87 2.03 1.16
CA VAL A 282 11.08 0.86 2.01
C VAL A 282 12.55 0.78 2.40
N TRP A 283 12.76 0.72 3.70
CA TRP A 283 14.07 0.56 4.32
C TRP A 283 14.15 -0.81 4.96
N GLU A 284 15.25 -1.54 4.74
CA GLU A 284 15.45 -2.90 5.24
C GLU A 284 16.75 -2.99 6.05
N LEU A 285 16.67 -3.61 7.23
CA LEU A 285 17.83 -3.97 8.01
C LEU A 285 18.32 -5.33 7.53
N THR A 286 19.29 -5.33 6.64
CA THR A 286 19.98 -6.54 6.21
C THR A 286 20.92 -6.99 7.31
N ALA A 287 20.92 -8.30 7.65
CA ALA A 287 21.96 -8.86 8.50
C ALA A 287 23.34 -8.53 7.90
N PRO A 288 24.36 -8.21 8.70
CA PRO A 288 25.70 -8.03 8.17
C PRO A 288 26.02 -9.24 7.28
N ARG A 289 26.42 -8.98 6.03
CA ARG A 289 26.93 -10.05 5.18
C ARG A 289 28.09 -10.67 5.94
N ASP A 290 27.99 -11.94 6.28
CA ASP A 290 29.13 -12.73 6.70
C ASP A 290 30.09 -12.74 5.49
N ASP A 291 30.94 -11.73 5.42
CA ASP A 291 32.10 -11.77 4.55
C ASP A 291 32.99 -12.90 5.09
N GLY A 292 32.64 -14.11 4.65
CA GLY A 292 33.37 -15.33 4.96
C GLY A 292 34.84 -15.08 4.65
N GLY A 293 35.56 -14.67 5.68
CA GLY A 293 37.00 -14.52 5.63
C GLY A 293 37.61 -15.86 5.27
N LEU A 294 37.85 -16.08 4.00
CA LEU A 294 38.86 -17.01 3.53
C LEU A 294 40.21 -16.49 4.04
N ARG A 295 40.65 -17.08 5.14
CA ARG A 295 42.07 -17.11 5.50
C ARG A 295 42.58 -18.51 5.31
#